data_252db3409829389bc3212b2f76b3d511
#
_entry.id   252db3409829389bc3212b2f76b3d511
#
_cell.length_a   1.000
_cell.length_b   1.000
_cell.length_c   1.000
_cell.angle_alpha   90.00
_cell.angle_beta   90.00
_cell.angle_gamma   90.00
#
_symmetry.space_group_name_H-M   'P 1'
#
loop_
_entity.id
_entity.type
_entity.pdbx_description
1 polymer ?
#
loop_
_entity_poly.entity_id
_entity_poly.type
_entity_poly.pdbx_seq_one_letter_code
_entity_poly.pdbx_strand_id
1 'polypeptide(L)'
;MAKNAVSDEVVEKLNAGATFPEIRDLVAGKRGAQVYETGDIDAGIWSAGPVQGIINDIPSCQELIDRIVADTVDIIESRLAGFVSK
;
A
#
# COMPACT_ATOMS: atom_id res chain seq x y z
N MET A 1 -5.91 4.10 -2.43
CA MET A 1 -5.57 3.20 -3.55
C MET A 1 -4.53 3.84 -4.46
N ALA A 2 -3.75 3.04 -5.14
CA ALA A 2 -2.77 3.55 -6.07
C ALA A 2 -3.44 4.19 -7.29
N LYS A 3 -2.85 5.29 -7.79
CA LYS A 3 -3.33 5.95 -9.00
C LYS A 3 -2.84 5.18 -10.22
N ASN A 4 -3.78 4.66 -11.02
CA ASN A 4 -3.50 3.94 -12.25
C ASN A 4 -4.69 4.07 -13.22
N ALA A 5 -4.63 3.41 -14.37
CA ALA A 5 -5.69 3.49 -15.38
C ALA A 5 -7.06 3.06 -14.84
N VAL A 6 -7.10 1.99 -14.03
CA VAL A 6 -8.36 1.48 -13.45
C VAL A 6 -8.91 2.43 -12.40
N SER A 7 -8.07 2.95 -11.52
CA SER A 7 -8.52 3.90 -10.49
C SER A 7 -9.03 5.20 -11.10
N ASP A 8 -8.41 5.68 -12.16
CA ASP A 8 -8.84 6.88 -12.87
C ASP A 8 -10.22 6.65 -13.52
N GLU A 9 -10.46 5.50 -14.12
CA GLU A 9 -11.76 5.13 -14.68
C GLU A 9 -12.85 5.03 -13.60
N VAL A 10 -12.52 4.45 -12.44
CA VAL A 10 -13.45 4.38 -11.30
C VAL A 10 -13.85 5.77 -10.82
N VAL A 11 -12.88 6.66 -10.63
CA VAL A 11 -13.14 8.05 -10.20
C VAL A 11 -14.01 8.79 -11.22
N GLU A 12 -13.73 8.65 -12.49
CA GLU A 12 -14.52 9.27 -13.57
C GLU A 12 -15.97 8.80 -13.53
N LYS A 13 -16.20 7.48 -13.42
CA LYS A 13 -17.53 6.90 -13.34
C LYS A 13 -18.28 7.35 -12.09
N LEU A 14 -17.63 7.35 -10.92
CA LEU A 14 -18.27 7.80 -9.68
C LEU A 14 -18.62 9.29 -9.72
N ASN A 15 -17.78 10.12 -10.30
CA ASN A 15 -18.06 11.54 -10.49
C ASN A 15 -19.24 11.78 -11.45
N ALA A 16 -19.47 10.87 -12.38
CA ALA A 16 -20.63 10.90 -13.28
C ALA A 16 -21.91 10.32 -12.65
N GLY A 17 -21.88 9.92 -11.38
CA GLY A 17 -23.03 9.40 -10.65
C GLY A 17 -23.25 7.89 -10.78
N ALA A 18 -22.25 7.13 -11.19
CA ALA A 18 -22.33 5.67 -11.29
C ALA A 18 -22.60 5.01 -9.94
N THR A 19 -23.39 3.94 -9.95
CA THR A 19 -23.65 3.12 -8.77
C THR A 19 -22.61 2.02 -8.64
N PHE A 20 -22.55 1.36 -7.47
CA PHE A 20 -21.62 0.27 -7.24
C PHE A 20 -21.71 -0.87 -8.28
N PRO A 21 -22.89 -1.34 -8.69
CA PRO A 21 -22.96 -2.37 -9.74
C PRO A 21 -22.27 -1.98 -11.05
N GLU A 22 -22.20 -0.69 -11.37
CA GLU A 22 -21.57 -0.20 -12.61
C GLU A 22 -20.03 -0.21 -12.54
N ILE A 23 -19.43 -0.15 -11.34
CA ILE A 23 -17.98 -0.19 -11.15
C ILE A 23 -17.51 -1.54 -10.59
N ARG A 24 -18.40 -2.43 -10.29
CA ARG A 24 -18.12 -3.70 -9.62
C ARG A 24 -16.99 -4.49 -10.27
N ASP A 25 -17.03 -4.63 -11.58
CA ASP A 25 -16.01 -5.41 -12.31
C ASP A 25 -14.64 -4.74 -12.30
N LEU A 26 -14.60 -3.40 -12.26
CA LEU A 26 -13.35 -2.64 -12.19
C LEU A 26 -12.64 -2.81 -10.85
N VAL A 27 -13.42 -2.86 -9.76
CA VAL A 27 -12.87 -2.95 -8.40
C VAL A 27 -12.79 -4.38 -7.88
N ALA A 28 -13.17 -5.37 -8.68
CA ALA A 28 -13.16 -6.77 -8.27
C ALA A 28 -11.76 -7.25 -7.88
N GLY A 29 -11.68 -8.00 -6.79
CA GLY A 29 -10.42 -8.57 -6.32
C GLY A 29 -9.71 -9.47 -7.32
N LYS A 30 -10.46 -10.06 -8.25
CA LYS A 30 -9.91 -10.84 -9.36
C LYS A 30 -8.95 -10.03 -10.23
N ARG A 31 -9.28 -8.77 -10.51
CA ARG A 31 -8.39 -7.87 -11.26
C ARG A 31 -7.19 -7.43 -10.43
N GLY A 32 -7.40 -7.16 -9.14
CA GLY A 32 -6.31 -6.86 -8.22
C GLY A 32 -5.30 -8.00 -8.11
N ALA A 33 -5.76 -9.24 -8.11
CA ALA A 33 -4.88 -10.41 -8.09
C ALA A 33 -3.96 -10.48 -9.32
N GLN A 34 -4.41 -10.02 -10.48
CA GLN A 34 -3.58 -9.96 -11.68
C GLN A 34 -2.37 -9.04 -11.53
N VAL A 35 -2.50 -7.96 -10.76
CA VAL A 35 -1.37 -7.06 -10.47
C VAL A 35 -0.23 -7.82 -9.80
N TYR A 36 -0.55 -8.67 -8.84
CA TYR A 36 0.46 -9.46 -8.12
C TYR A 36 1.02 -10.61 -8.94
N GLU A 37 0.22 -11.19 -9.84
CA GLU A 37 0.69 -12.28 -10.70
C GLU A 37 1.57 -11.81 -11.85
N THR A 38 1.17 -10.72 -12.51
CA THR A 38 1.80 -10.28 -13.76
C THR A 38 2.73 -9.09 -13.59
N GLY A 39 2.61 -8.35 -12.47
CA GLY A 39 3.33 -7.10 -12.28
C GLY A 39 2.76 -5.92 -13.09
N ASP A 40 1.63 -6.10 -13.77
CA ASP A 40 0.95 -5.02 -14.48
C ASP A 40 0.17 -4.14 -13.49
N ILE A 41 0.75 -3.01 -13.14
CA ILE A 41 0.19 -2.08 -12.15
C ILE A 41 -1.11 -1.40 -12.60
N ASP A 42 -1.48 -1.51 -13.87
CA ASP A 42 -2.73 -0.99 -14.43
C ASP A 42 -3.82 -2.07 -14.61
N ALA A 43 -3.56 -3.31 -14.19
CA ALA A 43 -4.51 -4.41 -14.37
C ALA A 43 -5.73 -4.32 -13.44
N GLY A 44 -5.60 -3.70 -12.28
CA GLY A 44 -6.68 -3.63 -11.28
C GLY A 44 -6.42 -2.61 -10.18
N ILE A 45 -7.34 -2.56 -9.23
CA ILE A 45 -7.18 -1.72 -8.03
C ILE A 45 -6.23 -2.41 -7.05
N TRP A 46 -5.26 -1.67 -6.57
CA TRP A 46 -4.37 -2.07 -5.49
C TRP A 46 -4.04 -0.87 -4.62
N SER A 47 -3.58 -1.13 -3.41
CA SER A 47 -3.36 -0.07 -2.43
C SER A 47 -2.04 -0.27 -1.70
N ALA A 48 -1.47 0.84 -1.26
CA ALA A 48 -0.31 0.88 -0.39
C ALA A 48 -0.55 1.91 0.70
N GLY A 49 0.05 1.71 1.86
CA GLY A 49 -0.02 2.68 2.95
C GLY A 49 0.84 3.92 2.69
N PRO A 50 0.67 4.99 3.49
CA PRO A 50 1.45 6.22 3.31
C PRO A 50 2.95 6.03 3.52
N VAL A 51 3.36 5.01 4.25
CA VAL A 51 4.77 4.66 4.49
C VAL A 51 5.50 4.32 3.19
N GLN A 52 4.79 3.91 2.15
CA GLN A 52 5.42 3.57 0.86
C GLN A 52 6.28 4.71 0.29
N GLY A 53 5.97 5.96 0.63
CA GLY A 53 6.74 7.12 0.18
C GLY A 53 8.17 7.18 0.73
N ILE A 54 8.48 6.44 1.79
CA ILE A 54 9.82 6.36 2.39
C ILE A 54 10.51 5.01 2.16
N ILE A 55 9.87 4.13 1.41
CA ILE A 55 10.46 2.84 1.03
C ILE A 55 11.26 3.03 -0.26
N ASN A 56 12.57 2.77 -0.19
CA ASN A 56 13.51 3.02 -1.29
C ASN A 56 14.22 1.76 -1.78
N ASP A 57 13.88 0.58 -1.24
CA ASP A 57 14.51 -0.67 -1.59
C ASP A 57 13.52 -1.85 -1.56
N ILE A 58 13.97 -3.00 -2.02
CA ILE A 58 13.19 -4.24 -2.02
C ILE A 58 14.03 -5.32 -1.31
N PRO A 59 14.08 -5.29 0.04
CA PRO A 59 14.84 -6.28 0.80
C PRO A 59 14.18 -7.66 0.78
N SER A 60 14.92 -8.70 1.17
CA SER A 60 14.31 -9.99 1.48
C SER A 60 13.37 -9.86 2.69
N CYS A 61 12.45 -10.82 2.86
CA CYS A 61 11.56 -10.82 4.03
C CYS A 61 12.34 -10.87 5.34
N GLN A 62 13.40 -11.66 5.40
CA GLN A 62 14.24 -11.75 6.59
C GLN A 62 14.94 -10.43 6.90
N GLU A 63 15.53 -9.80 5.90
CA GLU A 63 16.19 -8.49 6.07
C GLU A 63 15.20 -7.42 6.51
N LEU A 64 14.00 -7.42 5.96
CA LEU A 64 12.96 -6.46 6.31
C LEU A 64 12.53 -6.63 7.76
N ILE A 65 12.27 -7.85 8.20
CA ILE A 65 11.86 -8.15 9.59
C ILE A 65 12.98 -7.79 10.56
N ASP A 66 14.22 -8.16 10.27
CA ASP A 66 15.37 -7.84 11.11
C ASP A 66 15.55 -6.33 11.25
N ARG A 67 15.36 -5.59 10.17
CA ARG A 67 15.43 -4.12 10.17
C ARG A 67 14.32 -3.50 11.00
N ILE A 68 13.08 -3.98 10.86
CA ILE A 68 11.93 -3.48 11.63
C ILE A 68 12.18 -3.69 13.12
N VAL A 69 12.66 -4.86 13.52
CA VAL A 69 12.94 -5.15 14.93
C VAL A 69 14.07 -4.28 15.46
N ALA A 70 15.17 -4.15 14.71
CA ALA A 70 16.32 -3.32 15.10
C ALA A 70 15.91 -1.85 15.25
N ASP A 71 15.15 -1.31 14.31
CA ASP A 71 14.68 0.08 14.37
C ASP A 71 13.72 0.30 15.53
N THR A 72 12.88 -0.69 15.84
CA THR A 72 11.97 -0.65 16.99
C THR A 72 12.75 -0.58 18.31
N VAL A 73 13.77 -1.41 18.49
CA VAL A 73 14.63 -1.39 19.67
C VAL A 73 15.33 -0.05 19.78
N ASP A 74 15.89 0.46 18.70
CA ASP A 74 16.57 1.76 18.67
C ASP A 74 15.63 2.91 19.09
N ILE A 75 14.40 2.93 18.59
CA ILE A 75 13.40 3.93 18.97
C ILE A 75 13.07 3.83 20.45
N ILE A 76 12.89 2.64 20.98
CA ILE A 76 12.60 2.42 22.40
C ILE A 76 13.76 2.93 23.25
N GLU A 77 15.00 2.56 22.92
CA GLU A 77 16.18 2.95 23.69
C GLU A 77 16.52 4.43 23.58
N SER A 78 16.37 5.04 22.40
CA SER A 78 16.79 6.43 22.17
C SER A 78 15.70 7.46 22.42
N ARG A 79 14.43 7.13 22.14
CA ARG A 79 13.32 8.08 22.25
C ARG A 79 12.44 7.82 23.46
N LEU A 80 11.91 6.61 23.57
CA LEU A 80 10.92 6.31 24.61
C LEU A 80 11.55 6.24 26.01
N ALA A 81 12.77 5.77 26.13
CA ALA A 81 13.49 5.77 27.39
C ALA A 81 13.69 7.19 27.94
N GLY A 82 13.78 8.19 27.08
CA GLY A 82 13.89 9.60 27.48
C GLY A 82 12.68 10.13 28.25
N PHE A 83 11.50 9.52 28.06
CA PHE A 83 10.29 9.92 28.79
C PHE A 83 10.23 9.38 30.21
N VAL A 84 10.97 8.36 30.54
CA VAL A 84 11.05 7.76 31.88
C VAL A 84 12.36 8.06 32.58
N SER A 85 13.35 8.59 31.88
CA SER A 85 14.61 9.04 32.42
C SER A 85 14.43 10.31 33.22
N LYS A 86 15.06 10.37 34.38
CA LYS A 86 14.98 11.51 35.26
C LYS A 86 16.37 12.03 35.63
#